data_98c5b50556015a71dde195e6f2836e4a
#
_entry.id   98c5b50556015a71dde195e6f2836e4a
#
_cell.length_a   1.000
_cell.length_b   1.000
_cell.length_c   1.000
_cell.angle_alpha   90.00
_cell.angle_beta   90.00
_cell.angle_gamma   90.00
#
_symmetry.space_group_name_H-M   'P 1'
#
loop_
_entity.id
_entity.type
_entity.pdbx_description
1 polymer ?
#
loop_
_entity_poly.entity_id
_entity_poly.type
_entity_poly.pdbx_seq_one_letter_code
_entity_poly.pdbx_strand_id
1 'polypeptide(L)'
;MTYLRVIGAGMLLLASAGAYADPCKLAIDSNDMMQFSAHELAVPTSCTDVEVTLRHAGRLPAKVMGHDWVLAKDSDVSGIVNAGLAAGLSHGFVPENDKRIIAATKVVGGGESTTVKFSTAALVQGLRYVFFCTAPGHSSVMHGRFLFGDATRVAQAGK
;
A
#
# COMPACT_ATOMS: atom_id res chain seq x y z
N MET A 1 36.72 -14.65 63.28
CA MET A 1 36.77 -15.03 61.83
C MET A 1 35.42 -14.67 61.24
N THR A 2 35.39 -13.55 60.52
CA THR A 2 34.15 -12.95 60.01
C THR A 2 34.14 -13.14 58.46
N TYR A 3 33.21 -13.98 57.96
CA TYR A 3 33.09 -14.26 56.50
C TYR A 3 32.26 -13.18 55.85
N LEU A 4 32.86 -12.37 54.95
CA LEU A 4 32.19 -11.39 54.10
C LEU A 4 31.60 -12.09 52.92
N ARG A 5 30.25 -12.12 52.82
CA ARG A 5 29.54 -12.65 51.65
C ARG A 5 29.38 -11.55 50.62
N VAL A 6 30.06 -11.66 49.49
CA VAL A 6 29.89 -10.82 48.30
C VAL A 6 28.69 -11.36 47.52
N ILE A 7 27.58 -10.61 47.46
CA ILE A 7 26.40 -10.88 46.63
C ILE A 7 26.66 -10.22 45.27
N GLY A 8 27.00 -11.02 44.26
CA GLY A 8 27.11 -10.55 42.89
C GLY A 8 25.72 -10.29 42.30
N ALA A 9 25.36 -9.04 42.04
CA ALA A 9 24.17 -8.67 41.32
C ALA A 9 24.38 -8.94 39.82
N GLY A 10 23.81 -10.02 39.31
CA GLY A 10 23.77 -10.31 37.86
C GLY A 10 22.78 -9.37 37.16
N MET A 11 23.29 -8.48 36.34
CA MET A 11 22.51 -7.55 35.50
C MET A 11 21.98 -8.32 34.27
N LEU A 12 20.69 -8.68 34.28
CA LEU A 12 19.99 -9.28 33.12
C LEU A 12 19.80 -8.20 32.05
N LEU A 13 20.56 -8.26 30.98
CA LEU A 13 20.36 -7.46 29.76
C LEU A 13 19.17 -8.04 28.99
N LEU A 14 18.00 -7.43 29.09
CA LEU A 14 16.85 -7.70 28.24
C LEU A 14 17.13 -7.13 26.84
N ALA A 15 17.52 -8.00 25.90
CA ALA A 15 17.60 -7.64 24.50
C ALA A 15 16.18 -7.47 23.95
N SER A 16 15.76 -6.22 23.72
CA SER A 16 14.53 -5.89 23.02
C SER A 16 14.68 -6.27 21.56
N ALA A 17 14.11 -7.39 21.13
CA ALA A 17 13.96 -7.73 19.71
C ALA A 17 12.94 -6.77 19.10
N GLY A 18 13.39 -5.73 18.43
CA GLY A 18 12.54 -4.85 17.64
C GLY A 18 11.91 -5.67 16.51
N ALA A 19 10.58 -5.75 16.46
CA ALA A 19 9.86 -6.32 15.33
C ALA A 19 10.09 -5.41 14.12
N TYR A 20 10.94 -5.81 13.18
CA TYR A 20 11.06 -5.15 11.89
C TYR A 20 9.80 -5.47 11.08
N ALA A 21 9.06 -4.42 10.66
CA ALA A 21 7.97 -4.59 9.71
C ALA A 21 8.52 -5.16 8.40
N ASP A 22 7.79 -6.11 7.80
CA ASP A 22 8.13 -6.68 6.50
C ASP A 22 8.05 -5.58 5.43
N PRO A 23 9.17 -5.19 4.78
CA PRO A 23 9.18 -4.10 3.80
C PRO A 23 8.39 -4.41 2.53
N CYS A 24 7.98 -5.66 2.34
CA CYS A 24 7.18 -6.10 1.21
C CYS A 24 5.66 -6.12 1.51
N LYS A 25 5.27 -5.76 2.74
CA LYS A 25 3.87 -5.62 3.16
C LYS A 25 3.56 -4.17 3.47
N LEU A 26 2.64 -3.62 2.72
CA LEU A 26 2.22 -2.23 2.82
C LEU A 26 0.78 -2.14 3.31
N ALA A 27 0.49 -1.11 4.09
CA ALA A 27 -0.87 -0.76 4.48
C ALA A 27 -1.14 0.70 4.13
N ILE A 28 -2.34 0.99 3.63
CA ILE A 28 -2.79 2.33 3.31
C ILE A 28 -4.25 2.47 3.69
N ASP A 29 -4.60 3.59 4.31
CA ASP A 29 -5.99 3.91 4.64
C ASP A 29 -6.58 4.83 3.57
N SER A 30 -7.90 4.72 3.37
CA SER A 30 -8.74 5.68 2.67
C SER A 30 -9.82 6.21 3.62
N ASN A 31 -10.53 7.28 3.25
CA ASN A 31 -11.54 7.90 4.08
C ASN A 31 -12.70 8.50 3.29
N ASP A 32 -13.73 8.98 3.98
CA ASP A 32 -14.93 9.61 3.39
C ASP A 32 -14.66 10.99 2.73
N MET A 33 -13.42 11.49 2.77
CA MET A 33 -13.01 12.75 2.12
C MET A 33 -12.24 12.54 0.82
N MET A 34 -12.31 11.33 0.22
CA MET A 34 -11.55 10.97 -0.99
C MET A 34 -10.05 11.17 -0.82
N GLN A 35 -9.47 10.61 0.24
CA GLN A 35 -8.05 10.72 0.55
C GLN A 35 -7.45 9.36 0.84
N PHE A 36 -6.23 9.15 0.39
CA PHE A 36 -5.33 8.12 0.91
C PHE A 36 -4.49 8.69 2.06
N SER A 37 -4.16 7.86 3.04
CA SER A 37 -3.30 8.24 4.18
C SER A 37 -1.85 8.50 3.79
N ALA A 38 -1.44 8.11 2.58
CA ALA A 38 -0.09 8.30 2.07
C ALA A 38 -0.13 8.70 0.59
N HIS A 39 0.79 9.56 0.17
CA HIS A 39 1.00 9.95 -1.23
C HIS A 39 2.20 9.26 -1.86
N GLU A 40 2.87 8.41 -1.10
CA GLU A 40 3.99 7.61 -1.57
C GLU A 40 4.04 6.27 -0.82
N LEU A 41 4.22 5.20 -1.57
CA LEU A 41 4.52 3.86 -1.09
C LEU A 41 5.82 3.39 -1.76
N ALA A 42 6.65 2.66 -1.03
CA ALA A 42 7.94 2.23 -1.53
C ALA A 42 8.25 0.81 -1.09
N VAL A 43 8.83 0.03 -2.00
CA VAL A 43 9.35 -1.32 -1.72
C VAL A 43 10.74 -1.49 -2.30
N PRO A 44 11.64 -2.20 -1.60
CA PRO A 44 12.98 -2.50 -2.10
C PRO A 44 12.94 -3.52 -3.24
N THR A 45 13.97 -3.52 -4.09
CA THR A 45 14.13 -4.50 -5.18
C THR A 45 14.30 -5.94 -4.69
N SER A 46 14.58 -6.15 -3.41
CA SER A 46 14.62 -7.47 -2.79
C SER A 46 13.25 -8.13 -2.61
N CYS A 47 12.15 -7.35 -2.71
CA CYS A 47 10.80 -7.90 -2.70
C CYS A 47 10.49 -8.59 -4.04
N THR A 48 10.23 -9.89 -4.04
CA THR A 48 9.74 -10.64 -5.22
C THR A 48 8.24 -10.57 -5.36
N ASP A 49 7.56 -10.45 -4.23
CA ASP A 49 6.12 -10.24 -4.11
C ASP A 49 5.86 -9.09 -3.15
N VAL A 50 4.80 -8.34 -3.43
CA VAL A 50 4.31 -7.24 -2.59
C VAL A 50 2.87 -7.50 -2.20
N GLU A 51 2.56 -7.26 -0.94
CA GLU A 51 1.20 -7.30 -0.41
C GLU A 51 0.78 -5.89 0.00
N VAL A 52 -0.35 -5.41 -0.54
CA VAL A 52 -0.92 -4.11 -0.17
C VAL A 52 -2.30 -4.32 0.43
N THR A 53 -2.49 -3.85 1.66
CA THR A 53 -3.78 -3.82 2.34
C THR A 53 -4.34 -2.42 2.32
N LEU A 54 -5.50 -2.26 1.65
CA LEU A 54 -6.32 -1.06 1.70
C LEU A 54 -7.37 -1.21 2.80
N ARG A 55 -7.48 -0.21 3.68
CA ARG A 55 -8.53 -0.11 4.69
C ARG A 55 -9.31 1.19 4.49
N HIS A 56 -10.64 1.13 4.51
CA HIS A 56 -11.48 2.32 4.52
C HIS A 56 -11.78 2.73 5.97
N ALA A 57 -11.12 3.78 6.44
CA ALA A 57 -11.26 4.29 7.81
C ALA A 57 -12.51 5.16 8.02
N GLY A 58 -13.30 5.43 6.96
CA GLY A 58 -14.58 6.16 7.01
C GLY A 58 -15.75 5.28 7.43
N ARG A 59 -16.98 5.77 7.17
CA ARG A 59 -18.25 5.14 7.56
C ARG A 59 -19.23 4.98 6.41
N LEU A 60 -19.01 5.66 5.28
CA LEU A 60 -19.91 5.64 4.15
C LEU A 60 -19.83 4.31 3.39
N PRO A 61 -20.97 3.75 2.96
CA PRO A 61 -20.98 2.47 2.25
C PRO A 61 -20.31 2.59 0.87
N ALA A 62 -19.80 1.47 0.35
CA ALA A 62 -19.06 1.39 -0.91
C ALA A 62 -19.82 2.01 -2.11
N LYS A 63 -21.15 1.97 -2.12
CA LYS A 63 -21.97 2.59 -3.18
C LYS A 63 -21.94 4.12 -3.18
N VAL A 64 -21.55 4.74 -2.06
CA VAL A 64 -21.55 6.21 -1.86
C VAL A 64 -20.10 6.72 -1.91
N MET A 65 -19.19 6.06 -1.21
CA MET A 65 -17.79 6.46 -1.05
C MET A 65 -16.88 5.23 -1.07
N GLY A 66 -17.05 4.37 -2.06
CA GLY A 66 -16.20 3.20 -2.24
C GLY A 66 -14.81 3.59 -2.77
N HIS A 67 -13.80 2.90 -2.29
CA HIS A 67 -12.42 3.09 -2.73
C HIS A 67 -11.77 1.75 -3.08
N ASP A 68 -10.91 1.79 -4.07
CA ASP A 68 -9.97 0.76 -4.43
C ASP A 68 -8.53 1.31 -4.46
N TRP A 69 -7.57 0.43 -4.59
CA TRP A 69 -6.18 0.75 -4.81
C TRP A 69 -5.71 0.02 -6.06
N VAL A 70 -5.36 0.77 -7.09
CA VAL A 70 -4.90 0.25 -8.38
C VAL A 70 -3.51 0.75 -8.66
N LEU A 71 -2.60 -0.15 -9.10
CA LEU A 71 -1.22 0.16 -9.47
C LEU A 71 -1.03 0.05 -10.98
N ALA A 72 -0.45 1.08 -11.57
CA ALA A 72 -0.09 1.10 -12.99
C ALA A 72 1.14 1.98 -13.27
N LYS A 73 1.64 1.99 -14.50
CA LYS A 73 2.56 3.04 -14.94
C LYS A 73 1.84 4.38 -15.01
N ASP A 74 2.53 5.46 -14.68
CA ASP A 74 2.00 6.82 -14.72
C ASP A 74 1.34 7.15 -16.09
N SER A 75 1.97 6.73 -17.18
CA SER A 75 1.45 6.92 -18.55
C SER A 75 0.10 6.26 -18.83
N ASP A 76 -0.28 5.25 -18.06
CA ASP A 76 -1.44 4.39 -18.34
C ASP A 76 -2.68 4.80 -17.52
N VAL A 77 -2.50 5.63 -16.47
CA VAL A 77 -3.54 6.00 -15.51
C VAL A 77 -4.80 6.52 -16.18
N SER A 78 -4.69 7.53 -17.07
CA SER A 78 -5.86 8.13 -17.74
C SER A 78 -6.63 7.12 -18.60
N GLY A 79 -5.89 6.24 -19.30
CA GLY A 79 -6.50 5.21 -20.12
C GLY A 79 -7.23 4.14 -19.29
N ILE A 80 -6.69 3.76 -18.12
CA ILE A 80 -7.33 2.82 -17.19
C ILE A 80 -8.58 3.45 -16.57
N VAL A 81 -8.52 4.70 -16.10
CA VAL A 81 -9.66 5.42 -15.53
C VAL A 81 -10.81 5.51 -16.54
N ASN A 82 -10.54 5.87 -17.80
CA ASN A 82 -11.55 5.93 -18.84
C ASN A 82 -12.17 4.56 -19.14
N ALA A 83 -11.36 3.50 -19.21
CA ALA A 83 -11.85 2.14 -19.41
C ALA A 83 -12.67 1.65 -18.19
N GLY A 84 -12.25 2.04 -16.97
CA GLY A 84 -12.96 1.75 -15.72
C GLY A 84 -14.34 2.38 -15.66
N LEU A 85 -14.50 3.63 -16.12
CA LEU A 85 -15.80 4.28 -16.26
C LEU A 85 -16.74 3.49 -17.17
N ALA A 86 -16.22 2.96 -18.28
CA ALA A 86 -17.00 2.13 -19.20
C ALA A 86 -17.35 0.75 -18.60
N ALA A 87 -16.47 0.16 -17.79
CA ALA A 87 -16.74 -1.10 -17.07
C ALA A 87 -17.84 -0.94 -16.00
N GLY A 88 -17.93 0.23 -15.39
CA GLY A 88 -18.98 0.60 -14.45
C GLY A 88 -18.88 -0.05 -13.07
N LEU A 89 -19.87 0.24 -12.23
CA LEU A 89 -19.91 -0.18 -10.82
C LEU A 89 -19.92 -1.72 -10.65
N SER A 90 -20.53 -2.46 -11.56
CA SER A 90 -20.56 -3.94 -11.48
C SER A 90 -19.18 -4.58 -11.49
N HIS A 91 -18.20 -3.89 -12.08
CA HIS A 91 -16.79 -4.29 -12.12
C HIS A 91 -15.92 -3.45 -11.16
N GLY A 92 -16.54 -2.69 -10.25
CA GLY A 92 -15.83 -1.81 -9.32
C GLY A 92 -15.02 -0.72 -10.03
N PHE A 93 -15.44 -0.32 -11.25
CA PHE A 93 -14.70 0.62 -12.12
C PHE A 93 -13.28 0.17 -12.49
N VAL A 94 -12.98 -1.12 -12.38
CA VAL A 94 -11.71 -1.73 -12.82
C VAL A 94 -11.98 -2.54 -14.09
N PRO A 95 -11.36 -2.19 -15.23
CA PRO A 95 -11.56 -2.93 -16.47
C PRO A 95 -10.95 -4.34 -16.36
N GLU A 96 -11.73 -5.36 -16.72
CA GLU A 96 -11.27 -6.74 -16.67
C GLU A 96 -10.16 -7.00 -17.70
N ASN A 97 -9.17 -7.80 -17.28
CA ASN A 97 -8.06 -8.23 -18.15
C ASN A 97 -7.23 -7.10 -18.79
N ASP A 98 -7.28 -5.90 -18.23
CA ASP A 98 -6.47 -4.78 -18.71
C ASP A 98 -5.01 -4.97 -18.30
N LYS A 99 -4.14 -5.28 -19.26
CA LYS A 99 -2.71 -5.56 -19.04
C LYS A 99 -1.90 -4.37 -18.55
N ARG A 100 -2.47 -3.16 -18.55
CA ARG A 100 -1.85 -1.95 -17.98
C ARG A 100 -1.93 -1.96 -16.45
N ILE A 101 -2.90 -2.67 -15.87
CA ILE A 101 -3.06 -2.81 -14.42
C ILE A 101 -2.07 -3.86 -13.91
N ILE A 102 -1.16 -3.43 -13.03
CA ILE A 102 -0.18 -4.31 -12.38
C ILE A 102 -0.83 -5.04 -11.20
N ALA A 103 -1.64 -4.32 -10.42
CA ALA A 103 -2.38 -4.85 -9.30
C ALA A 103 -3.62 -4.00 -9.02
N ALA A 104 -4.68 -4.63 -8.52
CA ALA A 104 -5.88 -3.94 -8.09
C ALA A 104 -6.52 -4.66 -6.89
N THR A 105 -7.00 -3.90 -5.91
CA THR A 105 -7.85 -4.41 -4.84
C THR A 105 -9.30 -4.46 -5.29
N LYS A 106 -10.15 -5.08 -4.49
CA LYS A 106 -11.60 -4.87 -4.59
C LYS A 106 -11.95 -3.48 -4.05
N VAL A 107 -13.13 -2.96 -4.43
CA VAL A 107 -13.70 -1.76 -3.82
C VAL A 107 -14.17 -2.08 -2.41
N VAL A 108 -13.86 -1.20 -1.46
CA VAL A 108 -14.27 -1.29 -0.05
C VAL A 108 -15.00 -0.02 0.38
N GLY A 109 -15.96 -0.19 1.29
CA GLY A 109 -16.66 0.88 1.98
C GLY A 109 -16.18 1.06 3.42
N GLY A 110 -16.79 2.00 4.13
CA GLY A 110 -16.41 2.36 5.51
C GLY A 110 -16.36 1.17 6.47
N GLY A 111 -15.24 1.03 7.17
CA GLY A 111 -14.95 -0.06 8.10
C GLY A 111 -14.44 -1.35 7.44
N GLU A 112 -14.43 -1.44 6.11
CA GLU A 112 -13.97 -2.62 5.38
C GLU A 112 -12.48 -2.52 5.02
N SER A 113 -11.89 -3.67 4.71
CA SER A 113 -10.52 -3.78 4.20
C SER A 113 -10.41 -4.87 3.15
N THR A 114 -9.41 -4.74 2.28
CA THR A 114 -9.11 -5.68 1.21
C THR A 114 -7.60 -5.72 0.98
N THR A 115 -7.11 -6.84 0.47
CA THR A 115 -5.68 -7.03 0.23
C THR A 115 -5.46 -7.54 -1.20
N VAL A 116 -4.42 -7.03 -1.84
CA VAL A 116 -3.91 -7.56 -3.11
C VAL A 116 -2.46 -7.98 -2.93
N LYS A 117 -2.11 -9.12 -3.53
CA LYS A 117 -0.72 -9.60 -3.64
C LYS A 117 -0.33 -9.69 -5.11
N PHE A 118 0.85 -9.17 -5.44
CA PHE A 118 1.35 -9.19 -6.82
C PHE A 118 2.87 -9.37 -6.87
N SER A 119 3.35 -9.93 -7.99
CA SER A 119 4.79 -10.10 -8.24
C SER A 119 5.42 -8.80 -8.74
N THR A 120 6.64 -8.53 -8.29
CA THR A 120 7.45 -7.40 -8.75
C THR A 120 8.16 -7.66 -10.07
N ALA A 121 8.05 -8.86 -10.65
CA ALA A 121 8.75 -9.25 -11.88
C ALA A 121 8.45 -8.32 -13.08
N ALA A 122 7.29 -7.66 -13.10
CA ALA A 122 6.92 -6.67 -14.11
C ALA A 122 7.38 -5.24 -13.79
N LEU A 123 7.94 -5.01 -12.61
CA LEU A 123 8.41 -3.70 -12.19
C LEU A 123 9.86 -3.48 -12.62
N VAL A 124 10.13 -2.27 -13.07
CA VAL A 124 11.48 -1.82 -13.46
C VAL A 124 11.88 -0.68 -12.53
N GLN A 125 13.04 -0.80 -11.91
CA GLN A 125 13.59 0.24 -11.04
C GLN A 125 13.75 1.56 -11.79
N GLY A 126 13.27 2.66 -11.18
CA GLY A 126 13.35 4.00 -11.76
C GLY A 126 12.21 4.37 -12.71
N LEU A 127 11.35 3.41 -13.10
CA LEU A 127 10.11 3.77 -13.80
C LEU A 127 9.12 4.43 -12.82
N ARG A 128 8.28 5.30 -13.39
CA ARG A 128 7.23 5.98 -12.64
C ARG A 128 5.99 5.12 -12.58
N TYR A 129 5.66 4.67 -11.38
CA TYR A 129 4.42 3.99 -11.08
C TYR A 129 3.55 4.86 -10.17
N VAL A 130 2.25 4.75 -10.38
CA VAL A 130 1.24 5.50 -9.62
C VAL A 130 0.22 4.50 -9.09
N PHE A 131 -0.14 4.64 -7.83
CA PHE A 131 -1.34 4.03 -7.28
C PHE A 131 -2.47 5.06 -7.23
N PHE A 132 -3.70 4.63 -7.48
CA PHE A 132 -4.86 5.53 -7.57
C PHE A 132 -6.16 4.77 -7.29
N CYS A 133 -7.24 5.53 -7.03
CA CYS A 133 -8.60 5.01 -6.93
C CYS A 133 -9.31 5.17 -8.28
N THR A 134 -10.01 4.14 -8.75
CA THR A 134 -10.71 4.16 -10.04
C THR A 134 -12.15 4.66 -9.96
N ALA A 135 -12.72 4.82 -8.76
CA ALA A 135 -14.07 5.37 -8.60
C ALA A 135 -14.20 6.72 -9.32
N PRO A 136 -15.36 7.02 -9.94
CA PRO A 136 -15.54 8.21 -10.78
C PRO A 136 -15.13 9.51 -10.09
N GLY A 137 -14.18 10.23 -10.70
CA GLY A 137 -13.65 11.50 -10.18
C GLY A 137 -12.56 11.36 -9.10
N HIS A 138 -12.41 10.19 -8.48
CA HIS A 138 -11.48 10.01 -7.35
C HIS A 138 -10.02 10.07 -7.77
N SER A 139 -9.65 9.55 -8.92
CA SER A 139 -8.25 9.49 -9.38
C SER A 139 -7.55 10.86 -9.45
N SER A 140 -8.31 11.95 -9.56
CA SER A 140 -7.76 13.31 -9.58
C SER A 140 -7.19 13.77 -8.24
N VAL A 141 -7.67 13.20 -7.13
CA VAL A 141 -7.27 13.55 -5.76
C VAL A 141 -6.74 12.35 -4.97
N MET A 142 -7.22 11.13 -5.29
CA MET A 142 -6.79 9.89 -4.66
C MET A 142 -5.74 9.18 -5.52
N HIS A 143 -4.51 9.65 -5.47
CA HIS A 143 -3.37 9.02 -6.10
C HIS A 143 -2.08 9.27 -5.32
N GLY A 144 -1.07 8.45 -5.59
CA GLY A 144 0.26 8.59 -5.02
C GLY A 144 1.31 7.84 -5.84
N ARG A 145 2.57 8.08 -5.53
CA ARG A 145 3.70 7.43 -6.20
C ARG A 145 3.97 6.06 -5.58
N PHE A 146 4.28 5.08 -6.43
CA PHE A 146 4.80 3.81 -5.98
C PHE A 146 6.25 3.66 -6.43
N LEU A 147 7.16 3.56 -5.46
CA LEU A 147 8.60 3.47 -5.71
C LEU A 147 9.04 2.00 -5.62
N PHE A 148 9.66 1.52 -6.69
CA PHE A 148 10.38 0.26 -6.71
C PHE A 148 11.87 0.57 -6.83
N GLY A 149 12.63 0.39 -5.73
CA GLY A 149 13.99 0.90 -5.68
C GLY A 149 14.88 0.22 -4.66
N ASP A 150 16.07 0.79 -4.47
CA ASP A 150 16.98 0.35 -3.42
C ASP A 150 16.50 0.74 -2.00
N ALA A 151 17.03 0.05 -0.99
CA ALA A 151 16.63 0.25 0.40
C ALA A 151 16.85 1.70 0.90
N THR A 152 17.79 2.44 0.33
CA THR A 152 18.10 3.82 0.72
C THR A 152 17.00 4.78 0.28
N ARG A 153 16.47 4.62 -0.94
CA ARG A 153 15.34 5.42 -1.45
C ARG A 153 14.05 5.11 -0.71
N VAL A 154 13.81 3.82 -0.41
CA VAL A 154 12.64 3.38 0.36
C VAL A 154 12.65 3.96 1.77
N ALA A 155 13.80 3.97 2.45
CA ALA A 155 13.95 4.56 3.79
C ALA A 155 13.75 6.08 3.84
N GLN A 156 13.98 6.80 2.74
CA GLN A 156 13.75 8.25 2.63
C GLN A 156 12.28 8.59 2.37
N ALA A 157 11.55 7.73 1.68
CA ALA A 157 10.13 7.90 1.36
C ALA A 157 9.22 7.72 2.59
N GLY A 158 9.67 7.01 3.62
CA GLY A 158 8.91 6.73 4.86
C GLY A 158 9.10 7.76 5.98
N LYS A 159 9.74 8.90 5.70
CA LYS A 159 9.89 10.03 6.65
C LYS A 159 9.07 11.22 6.21
#